data_ed4d543c0be935b52d662c1e6d80c666
#
_entry.id   ed4d543c0be935b52d662c1e6d80c666
#
_cell.length_a   1.000
_cell.length_b   1.000
_cell.length_c   1.000
_cell.angle_alpha   90.00
_cell.angle_beta   90.00
_cell.angle_gamma   90.00
#
_symmetry.space_group_name_H-M   'P 1'
#
loop_
_entity.id
_entity.type
_entity.pdbx_description
1 polymer ?
#
loop_
_entity_poly.entity_id
_entity_poly.type
_entity_poly.pdbx_seq_one_letter_code
_entity_poly.pdbx_strand_id
1 'polypeptide(L)'
;MYIDDQLLLSDSQALTATAVGTNVIDLSVARSMGNGEALAVVFVVEVAADQTTGDEDYTFTAEYSSVAAQTSGYITIGQRLFESGTPAAPAQNADLLVAGYKFFIPIPPTTAGDDERYLGVRYTLAGTTPTITVSAYLAPMSTIDQNVLYADGYDIT
;
A
#
# COMPACT_ATOMS: atom_id res chain seq x y z
N MET A 1 8.39 -7.66 14.90
CA MET A 1 9.22 -6.70 14.15
C MET A 1 8.93 -5.32 14.69
N TYR A 2 9.95 -4.57 15.09
CA TYR A 2 9.77 -3.15 15.42
C TYR A 2 9.80 -2.39 14.10
N ILE A 3 8.73 -1.67 13.79
CA ILE A 3 8.68 -0.78 12.63
C ILE A 3 9.31 0.54 13.09
N ASP A 4 10.36 0.98 12.39
CA ASP A 4 10.93 2.29 12.62
C ASP A 4 9.93 3.34 12.08
N ASP A 5 9.67 4.37 12.86
CA ASP A 5 8.81 5.47 12.46
C ASP A 5 9.25 6.13 11.14
N GLN A 6 10.55 6.10 10.84
CA GLN A 6 11.10 6.58 9.57
C GLN A 6 10.72 5.73 8.35
N LEU A 7 10.29 4.48 8.55
CA LEU A 7 9.84 3.59 7.49
C LEU A 7 8.31 3.56 7.37
N LEU A 8 7.61 4.27 8.23
CA LEU A 8 6.16 4.35 8.24
C LEU A 8 5.69 5.37 7.20
N LEU A 9 4.85 4.94 6.27
CA LEU A 9 4.27 5.75 5.19
C LEU A 9 2.84 6.22 5.53
N SER A 10 2.12 5.43 6.31
CA SER A 10 0.82 5.77 6.87
C SER A 10 0.63 5.06 8.21
N ASP A 11 0.11 5.77 9.21
CA ASP A 11 -0.21 5.23 10.53
C ASP A 11 -1.70 5.42 10.79
N SER A 12 -2.44 4.31 10.83
CA SER A 12 -3.90 4.29 11.06
C SER A 12 -4.64 5.38 10.27
N GLN A 13 -4.26 5.57 9.02
CA GLN A 13 -4.82 6.63 8.19
C GLN A 13 -6.24 6.28 7.77
N ALA A 14 -7.21 7.03 8.30
CA ALA A 14 -8.60 6.93 7.90
C ALA A 14 -8.81 7.66 6.55
N LEU A 15 -9.31 6.92 5.57
CA LEU A 15 -9.51 7.39 4.20
C LEU A 15 -11.00 7.40 3.88
N THR A 16 -11.47 8.53 3.36
CA THR A 16 -12.83 8.74 2.85
C THR A 16 -12.83 9.31 1.44
N ALA A 17 -11.66 9.59 0.91
CA ALA A 17 -11.41 10.10 -0.44
C ALA A 17 -9.98 9.73 -0.85
N THR A 18 -9.66 9.92 -2.13
CA THR A 18 -8.30 9.78 -2.65
C THR A 18 -7.33 10.66 -1.87
N ALA A 19 -6.24 10.06 -1.39
CA ALA A 19 -5.21 10.72 -0.58
C ALA A 19 -3.83 10.09 -0.82
N VAL A 20 -2.79 10.80 -0.43
CA VAL A 20 -1.42 10.26 -0.29
C VAL A 20 -1.18 9.80 1.13
N GLY A 21 -0.14 9.01 1.34
CA GLY A 21 0.30 8.61 2.69
C GLY A 21 0.60 9.82 3.57
N THR A 22 0.43 9.67 4.87
CA THR A 22 0.72 10.74 5.84
C THR A 22 2.19 11.09 5.90
N ASN A 23 3.07 10.15 5.55
CA ASN A 23 4.51 10.32 5.52
C ASN A 23 5.09 9.92 4.17
N VAL A 24 6.30 10.41 3.90
CA VAL A 24 7.14 10.00 2.77
C VAL A 24 8.54 9.68 3.26
N ILE A 25 9.21 8.74 2.62
CA ILE A 25 10.61 8.44 2.89
C ILE A 25 11.46 9.31 1.98
N ASP A 26 12.29 10.18 2.57
CA ASP A 26 13.28 10.99 1.84
C ASP A 26 14.56 10.19 1.64
N LEU A 27 14.84 9.84 0.41
CA LEU A 27 16.05 9.12 0.01
C LEU A 27 17.27 10.02 -0.13
N SER A 28 17.13 11.33 0.16
CA SER A 28 18.11 12.40 0.04
C SER A 28 18.48 12.75 -1.39
N VAL A 29 18.53 11.78 -2.28
CA VAL A 29 18.78 11.95 -3.73
C VAL A 29 17.90 10.93 -4.48
N ALA A 30 17.68 11.17 -5.76
CA ALA A 30 17.08 10.17 -6.64
C ALA A 30 17.95 8.91 -6.65
N ARG A 31 17.39 7.78 -6.28
CA ARG A 31 18.09 6.48 -6.26
C ARG A 31 17.16 5.31 -6.41
N SER A 32 17.62 4.26 -7.06
CA SER A 32 16.94 2.97 -7.08
C SER A 32 17.14 2.24 -5.75
N MET A 33 16.06 1.87 -5.10
CA MET A 33 16.08 1.06 -3.88
C MET A 33 16.05 -0.45 -4.16
N GLY A 34 15.73 -0.87 -5.39
CA GLY A 34 15.62 -2.28 -5.76
C GLY A 34 16.94 -3.00 -6.04
N ASN A 35 18.09 -2.33 -5.97
CA ASN A 35 19.41 -2.89 -6.30
C ASN A 35 20.18 -3.50 -5.11
N GLY A 36 19.51 -3.83 -4.04
CA GLY A 36 20.11 -4.44 -2.84
C GLY A 36 19.25 -5.55 -2.31
N GLU A 37 18.97 -5.55 -1.02
CA GLU A 37 17.93 -6.40 -0.44
C GLU A 37 16.59 -6.02 -1.05
N ALA A 38 15.83 -7.02 -1.49
CA ALA A 38 14.50 -6.80 -2.04
C ALA A 38 13.57 -6.15 -0.97
N LEU A 39 12.99 -5.03 -1.32
CA LEU A 39 12.09 -4.26 -0.45
C LEU A 39 10.67 -4.28 -0.99
N ALA A 40 9.71 -4.09 -0.10
CA ALA A 40 8.32 -3.87 -0.48
C ALA A 40 7.63 -2.89 0.46
N VAL A 41 6.60 -2.25 -0.04
CA VAL A 41 5.63 -1.52 0.78
C VAL A 41 4.58 -2.51 1.25
N VAL A 42 4.45 -2.66 2.56
CA VAL A 42 3.43 -3.49 3.21
C VAL A 42 2.25 -2.60 3.58
N PHE A 43 1.05 -3.05 3.27
CA PHE A 43 -0.20 -2.44 3.67
C PHE A 43 -0.92 -3.33 4.67
N VAL A 44 -1.47 -2.73 5.70
CA VAL A 44 -2.27 -3.40 6.74
C VAL A 44 -3.62 -2.69 6.82
N VAL A 45 -4.69 -3.43 6.61
CA VAL A 45 -6.05 -2.92 6.80
C VAL A 45 -6.38 -2.97 8.28
N GLU A 46 -6.68 -1.83 8.89
CA GLU A 46 -7.03 -1.75 10.31
C GLU A 46 -8.54 -1.70 10.53
N VAL A 47 -9.25 -0.95 9.68
CA VAL A 47 -10.71 -0.98 9.62
C VAL A 47 -11.10 -1.41 8.21
N ALA A 48 -11.98 -2.37 8.14
CA ALA A 48 -12.44 -2.95 6.87
C ALA A 48 -12.94 -1.89 5.89
N ALA A 49 -12.74 -2.14 4.60
CA ALA A 49 -13.28 -1.32 3.54
C ALA A 49 -14.82 -1.35 3.55
N ASP A 50 -15.46 -0.21 3.31
CA ASP A 50 -16.90 -0.16 3.03
C ASP A 50 -17.17 -0.72 1.64
N GLN A 51 -18.17 -1.59 1.53
CA GLN A 51 -18.60 -2.23 0.29
C GLN A 51 -20.13 -2.24 0.20
N THR A 52 -20.77 -1.31 0.91
CA THR A 52 -22.23 -1.33 1.12
C THR A 52 -22.99 -1.10 -0.18
N THR A 53 -22.50 -0.25 -1.08
CA THR A 53 -23.13 0.05 -2.37
C THR A 53 -22.65 -0.88 -3.49
N GLY A 54 -21.52 -1.53 -3.33
CA GLY A 54 -20.97 -2.48 -4.30
C GLY A 54 -20.37 -1.82 -5.54
N ASP A 55 -20.07 -0.52 -5.47
CA ASP A 55 -19.40 0.27 -6.51
C ASP A 55 -18.09 0.89 -6.02
N GLU A 56 -17.67 0.54 -4.81
CA GLU A 56 -16.47 1.07 -4.20
C GLU A 56 -15.23 0.38 -4.74
N ASP A 57 -14.24 1.17 -5.17
CA ASP A 57 -12.95 0.70 -5.63
C ASP A 57 -11.84 1.30 -4.79
N TYR A 58 -10.87 0.46 -4.47
CA TYR A 58 -9.71 0.82 -3.65
C TYR A 58 -8.42 0.47 -4.39
N THR A 59 -7.70 1.49 -4.84
CA THR A 59 -6.38 1.31 -5.47
C THR A 59 -5.29 1.78 -4.54
N PHE A 60 -4.37 0.89 -4.26
CA PHE A 60 -3.16 1.16 -3.48
C PHE A 60 -1.97 1.24 -4.43
N THR A 61 -1.22 2.33 -4.36
CA THR A 61 -0.10 2.58 -5.25
C THR A 61 1.14 2.90 -4.43
N ALA A 62 2.25 2.25 -4.74
CA ALA A 62 3.58 2.68 -4.33
C ALA A 62 4.17 3.55 -5.42
N GLU A 63 4.74 4.70 -5.07
CA GLU A 63 5.22 5.67 -6.04
C GLU A 63 6.50 6.38 -5.59
N TYR A 64 7.34 6.71 -6.56
CA TYR A 64 8.38 7.71 -6.38
C TYR A 64 7.86 9.10 -6.75
N SER A 65 8.44 10.14 -6.16
CA SER A 65 8.10 11.52 -6.49
C SER A 65 9.32 12.42 -6.36
N SER A 66 9.40 13.43 -7.23
CA SER A 66 10.36 14.54 -7.10
C SER A 66 9.95 15.53 -6.00
N VAL A 67 8.70 15.47 -5.53
CA VAL A 67 8.12 16.40 -4.55
C VAL A 67 7.65 15.63 -3.31
N ALA A 68 8.07 16.09 -2.12
CA ALA A 68 7.69 15.47 -0.86
C ALA A 68 6.16 15.38 -0.64
N ALA A 69 5.40 16.36 -1.12
CA ALA A 69 3.94 16.37 -1.03
C ALA A 69 3.24 15.41 -2.01
N GLN A 70 3.99 14.75 -2.91
CA GLN A 70 3.47 13.81 -3.92
C GLN A 70 2.34 14.38 -4.80
N THR A 71 2.32 15.69 -5.00
CA THR A 71 1.29 16.38 -5.79
C THR A 71 1.59 16.40 -7.28
N SER A 72 2.83 16.21 -7.67
CA SER A 72 3.30 16.19 -9.06
C SER A 72 4.60 15.41 -9.19
N GLY A 73 4.99 15.09 -10.43
CA GLY A 73 6.24 14.39 -10.69
C GLY A 73 6.35 13.03 -9.99
N TYR A 74 5.23 12.31 -9.89
CA TYR A 74 5.22 10.97 -9.32
C TYR A 74 5.28 9.90 -10.42
N ILE A 75 5.98 8.82 -10.11
CA ILE A 75 6.16 7.65 -10.97
C ILE A 75 5.65 6.43 -10.21
N THR A 76 4.65 5.75 -10.76
CA THR A 76 4.10 4.54 -10.16
C THR A 76 5.11 3.40 -10.24
N ILE A 77 5.49 2.85 -9.09
CA ILE A 77 6.36 1.68 -8.96
C ILE A 77 5.54 0.40 -9.13
N GLY A 78 4.39 0.37 -8.47
CA GLY A 78 3.44 -0.72 -8.52
C GLY A 78 2.11 -0.33 -7.92
N GLN A 79 1.07 -1.08 -8.29
CA GLN A 79 -0.27 -0.83 -7.78
C GLN A 79 -1.03 -2.14 -7.56
N ARG A 80 -2.03 -2.08 -6.68
CA ARG A 80 -3.00 -3.14 -6.47
C ARG A 80 -4.40 -2.56 -6.37
N LEU A 81 -5.30 -3.06 -7.21
CA LEU A 81 -6.71 -2.68 -7.25
C LEU A 81 -7.55 -3.74 -6.54
N PHE A 82 -8.49 -3.29 -5.75
CA PHE A 82 -9.55 -4.08 -5.13
C PHE A 82 -10.89 -3.46 -5.52
N GLU A 83 -11.75 -4.22 -6.18
CA GLU A 83 -13.03 -3.77 -6.68
C GLU A 83 -14.16 -4.43 -5.90
N SER A 84 -15.12 -3.64 -5.45
CA SER A 84 -16.38 -4.15 -4.95
C SER A 84 -17.22 -4.71 -6.10
N GLY A 85 -18.00 -5.75 -5.83
CA GLY A 85 -18.88 -6.32 -6.82
C GLY A 85 -20.30 -5.81 -6.72
N THR A 86 -20.96 -5.69 -7.85
CA THR A 86 -22.43 -5.58 -7.92
C THR A 86 -23.04 -6.94 -8.17
N PRO A 87 -24.38 -7.13 -7.96
CA PRO A 87 -25.05 -8.37 -8.36
C PRO A 87 -24.87 -8.75 -9.85
N ALA A 88 -24.58 -7.76 -10.70
CA ALA A 88 -24.33 -7.97 -12.11
C ALA A 88 -22.83 -8.19 -12.44
N ALA A 89 -21.94 -7.77 -11.56
CA ALA A 89 -20.49 -7.95 -11.64
C ALA A 89 -19.97 -8.38 -10.25
N PRO A 90 -19.72 -9.68 -10.03
CA PRO A 90 -19.30 -10.18 -8.72
C PRO A 90 -18.05 -9.48 -8.21
N ALA A 91 -17.97 -9.32 -6.88
CA ALA A 91 -16.84 -8.70 -6.19
C ALA A 91 -15.49 -9.22 -6.71
N GLN A 92 -14.61 -8.30 -7.01
CA GLN A 92 -13.26 -8.61 -7.42
C GLN A 92 -12.27 -8.19 -6.32
N ASN A 93 -12.16 -9.05 -5.30
CA ASN A 93 -11.18 -8.95 -4.23
C ASN A 93 -11.42 -7.88 -3.15
N ALA A 94 -12.39 -6.97 -3.26
CA ALA A 94 -12.61 -5.98 -2.19
C ALA A 94 -13.07 -6.64 -0.88
N ASP A 95 -13.69 -7.80 -0.93
CA ASP A 95 -14.04 -8.65 0.21
C ASP A 95 -12.82 -9.13 1.02
N LEU A 96 -11.62 -9.07 0.44
CA LEU A 96 -10.37 -9.33 1.15
C LEU A 96 -9.96 -8.17 2.08
N LEU A 97 -10.44 -6.94 1.85
CA LEU A 97 -10.07 -5.76 2.63
C LEU A 97 -10.77 -5.72 4.00
N VAL A 98 -10.65 -6.82 4.75
CA VAL A 98 -11.12 -6.93 6.13
C VAL A 98 -10.05 -6.49 7.12
N ALA A 99 -10.45 -6.14 8.34
CA ALA A 99 -9.49 -5.79 9.38
C ALA A 99 -8.48 -6.92 9.62
N GLY A 100 -7.20 -6.56 9.65
CA GLY A 100 -6.08 -7.49 9.77
C GLY A 100 -5.53 -8.03 8.45
N TYR A 101 -6.21 -7.81 7.33
CA TYR A 101 -5.68 -8.22 6.02
C TYR A 101 -4.39 -7.47 5.69
N LYS A 102 -3.40 -8.20 5.20
CA LYS A 102 -2.10 -7.67 4.83
C LYS A 102 -1.77 -8.05 3.41
N PHE A 103 -1.21 -7.11 2.68
CA PHE A 103 -0.64 -7.35 1.35
C PHE A 103 0.55 -6.44 1.12
N PHE A 104 1.29 -6.67 0.06
CA PHE A 104 2.46 -5.87 -0.23
C PHE A 104 2.58 -5.56 -1.72
N ILE A 105 3.30 -4.50 -2.01
CA ILE A 105 3.72 -4.11 -3.36
C ILE A 105 5.25 -4.12 -3.37
N PRO A 106 5.89 -5.02 -4.14
CA PRO A 106 7.34 -5.07 -4.23
C PRO A 106 7.88 -3.83 -4.92
N ILE A 107 9.07 -3.38 -4.49
CA ILE A 107 9.81 -2.29 -5.14
C ILE A 107 10.80 -2.92 -6.11
N PRO A 108 10.54 -2.89 -7.42
CA PRO A 108 11.47 -3.41 -8.41
C PRO A 108 12.71 -2.50 -8.52
N PRO A 109 13.82 -3.02 -9.03
CA PRO A 109 14.92 -2.18 -9.48
C PRO A 109 14.42 -1.21 -10.56
N THR A 110 14.65 0.09 -10.38
CA THR A 110 14.26 1.09 -11.35
C THR A 110 15.32 1.21 -12.44
N THR A 111 14.89 1.56 -13.65
CA THR A 111 15.77 1.94 -14.74
C THR A 111 16.28 3.37 -14.49
N ALA A 112 17.48 3.68 -14.92
CA ALA A 112 18.03 5.04 -14.77
C ALA A 112 17.08 6.07 -15.40
N GLY A 113 16.60 7.01 -14.58
CA GLY A 113 15.64 8.04 -14.98
C GLY A 113 14.23 7.87 -14.42
N ASP A 114 13.92 6.69 -13.83
CA ASP A 114 12.63 6.43 -13.20
C ASP A 114 12.71 6.54 -11.66
N ASP A 115 13.88 6.84 -11.11
CA ASP A 115 14.08 7.02 -9.68
C ASP A 115 13.95 8.48 -9.29
N GLU A 116 13.23 8.71 -8.22
CA GLU A 116 13.01 10.03 -7.65
C GLU A 116 13.43 10.06 -6.17
N ARG A 117 13.44 11.26 -5.58
CA ARG A 117 13.97 11.47 -4.23
C ARG A 117 13.05 10.91 -3.13
N TYR A 118 11.74 10.96 -3.32
CA TYR A 118 10.77 10.60 -2.28
C TYR A 118 10.02 9.32 -2.65
N LEU A 119 10.00 8.37 -1.72
CA LEU A 119 9.15 7.18 -1.80
C LEU A 119 7.91 7.38 -0.95
N GLY A 120 6.75 7.12 -1.50
CA GLY A 120 5.49 7.23 -0.81
C GLY A 120 4.42 6.28 -1.32
N VAL A 121 3.22 6.47 -0.80
CA VAL A 121 2.04 5.71 -1.19
C VAL A 121 0.89 6.64 -1.56
N ARG A 122 0.04 6.16 -2.45
CA ARG A 122 -1.21 6.81 -2.82
C ARG A 122 -2.36 5.83 -2.70
N TYR A 123 -3.46 6.33 -2.20
CA TYR A 123 -4.75 5.66 -2.10
C TYR A 123 -5.72 6.33 -3.03
N THR A 124 -6.19 5.63 -4.04
CA THR A 124 -7.24 6.13 -4.93
C THR A 124 -8.52 5.41 -4.59
N LEU A 125 -9.51 6.16 -4.12
CA LEU A 125 -10.81 5.68 -3.75
C LEU A 125 -11.83 6.16 -4.78
N ALA A 126 -12.70 5.27 -5.24
CA ALA A 126 -13.79 5.56 -6.14
C ALA A 126 -15.08 4.89 -5.65
N GLY A 127 -16.21 5.28 -6.24
CA GLY A 127 -17.52 4.79 -5.85
C GLY A 127 -18.24 5.68 -4.85
N THR A 128 -19.30 5.14 -4.25
CA THR A 128 -20.19 5.86 -3.36
C THR A 128 -19.73 5.72 -1.91
N THR A 129 -19.27 6.81 -1.31
CA THR A 129 -18.84 6.88 0.10
C THR A 129 -17.80 5.84 0.53
N PRO A 130 -16.74 5.58 -0.25
CA PRO A 130 -15.73 4.60 0.12
C PRO A 130 -15.01 5.01 1.41
N THR A 131 -14.87 4.08 2.33
CA THR A 131 -14.12 4.30 3.59
C THR A 131 -13.24 3.10 3.91
N ILE A 132 -12.04 3.36 4.42
CA ILE A 132 -11.10 2.34 4.90
C ILE A 132 -10.10 3.00 5.85
N THR A 133 -9.55 2.25 6.80
CA THR A 133 -8.39 2.69 7.59
C THR A 133 -7.21 1.76 7.36
N VAL A 134 -6.07 2.34 7.03
CA VAL A 134 -4.88 1.57 6.67
C VAL A 134 -3.62 2.11 7.32
N SER A 135 -2.68 1.20 7.59
CA SER A 135 -1.28 1.52 7.84
C SER A 135 -0.42 1.00 6.70
N ALA A 136 0.65 1.72 6.38
CA ALA A 136 1.60 1.32 5.35
C ALA A 136 3.04 1.59 5.79
N TYR A 137 3.95 0.66 5.51
CA TYR A 137 5.35 0.79 5.86
C TYR A 137 6.27 0.06 4.88
N LEU A 138 7.51 0.50 4.81
CA LEU A 138 8.56 -0.16 4.03
C LEU A 138 9.18 -1.31 4.84
N ALA A 139 9.35 -2.47 4.22
CA ALA A 139 10.00 -3.62 4.84
C ALA A 139 10.82 -4.45 3.85
N PRO A 140 11.88 -5.14 4.31
CA PRO A 140 12.56 -6.15 3.52
C PRO A 140 11.63 -7.32 3.17
N MET A 141 11.69 -7.79 1.92
CA MET A 141 10.91 -8.95 1.47
C MET A 141 11.16 -10.20 2.31
N SER A 142 12.39 -10.39 2.79
CA SER A 142 12.76 -11.50 3.68
C SER A 142 11.96 -11.54 4.98
N THR A 143 11.53 -10.38 5.48
CA THR A 143 10.69 -10.30 6.69
C THR A 143 9.22 -10.46 6.40
N ILE A 144 8.79 -10.12 5.19
CA ILE A 144 7.39 -10.25 4.75
C ILE A 144 7.04 -11.71 4.55
N ASP A 145 7.86 -12.48 3.86
CA ASP A 145 7.64 -13.90 3.62
C ASP A 145 7.48 -14.69 4.92
N GLN A 146 8.24 -14.36 5.94
CA GLN A 146 8.11 -14.97 7.26
C GLN A 146 6.77 -14.62 7.93
N ASN A 147 6.28 -13.39 7.75
CA ASN A 147 5.01 -12.95 8.35
C ASN A 147 3.78 -13.42 7.56
N VAL A 148 3.88 -13.59 6.25
CA VAL A 148 2.77 -14.06 5.41
C VAL A 148 2.62 -15.57 5.47
N LEU A 149 3.74 -16.31 5.53
CA LEU A 149 3.72 -17.77 5.62
C LEU A 149 3.39 -18.28 7.03
N TYR A 150 3.60 -17.46 8.05
CA TYR A 150 3.29 -17.78 9.44
C TYR A 150 2.17 -16.90 10.03
N ALA A 151 1.46 -16.15 9.17
CA ALA A 151 0.23 -15.51 9.59
C ALA A 151 -0.78 -16.61 9.94
N ASP A 152 -1.21 -16.60 11.17
CA ASP A 152 -2.25 -17.42 11.72
C ASP A 152 -1.95 -18.91 11.87
N GLY A 153 -1.22 -19.17 12.92
CA GLY A 153 -1.53 -20.34 13.71
C GLY A 153 -1.31 -21.64 12.98
N TYR A 154 -0.18 -22.19 13.18
CA TYR A 154 -0.10 -23.63 13.34
C TYR A 154 -1.12 -24.02 14.40
N ASP A 155 -2.33 -24.31 13.98
CA ASP A 155 -3.28 -25.04 14.80
C ASP A 155 -2.80 -26.48 14.82
N ILE A 156 -1.99 -26.81 15.82
CA ILE A 156 -1.60 -28.17 16.11
C ILE A 156 -2.75 -28.77 16.92
N THR A 157 -3.74 -29.27 16.24
CA THR A 157 -4.72 -30.20 16.84
C THR A 157 -4.15 -31.60 16.89
#